data_b7a2566931e20dfc71e3014292ad35dc
#
_entry.id   b7a2566931e20dfc71e3014292ad35dc
#
_cell.length_a   1.000
_cell.length_b   1.000
_cell.length_c   1.000
_cell.angle_alpha   90.00
_cell.angle_beta   90.00
_cell.angle_gamma   90.00
#
_symmetry.space_group_name_H-M   'P 1'
#
loop_
_entity.id
_entity.type
_entity.pdbx_description
1 polymer ?
#
loop_
_entity_poly.entity_id
_entity_poly.type
_entity_poly.pdbx_seq_one_letter_code
_entity_poly.pdbx_strand_id
1 'polypeptide(L)'
;LLFSYPTSDQKLLIPEIVIHGTTNIGVELIKKYGILPRGFNRFGKPKRPSSLDFGEGFYCTYNNNLCLEQAQLLSITRASMYPDAMPCVIAIRVHPDINQDSSLKCVYYDGDKNTDGLEWASFIVHHRVLKDKSRCTTEICNGHPDIMIGPVADGKAISAYANNVYNGQMSIEDFYNEITQAKWFPDYKQIVFGERAIKYLTPVL
;
A
#
# COMPACT_ATOMS: atom_id res chain seq x y z
N LEU A 1 -9.96 -16.84 -10.88
CA LEU A 1 -9.60 -17.10 -9.48
C LEU A 1 -10.46 -16.20 -8.63
N LEU A 2 -11.46 -16.77 -7.96
CA LEU A 2 -12.23 -16.09 -6.94
C LEU A 2 -11.32 -15.94 -5.73
N PHE A 3 -10.97 -14.71 -5.38
CA PHE A 3 -10.28 -14.44 -4.13
C PHE A 3 -11.19 -14.85 -2.98
N SER A 4 -10.89 -15.97 -2.35
CA SER A 4 -11.44 -16.25 -1.03
C SER A 4 -10.69 -15.36 -0.04
N TYR A 5 -11.39 -14.39 0.54
CA TYR A 5 -10.88 -13.72 1.72
C TYR A 5 -10.48 -14.78 2.76
N PRO A 6 -9.35 -14.60 3.48
CA PRO A 6 -9.02 -15.55 4.53
C PRO A 6 -10.21 -15.65 5.48
N THR A 7 -10.82 -16.81 5.51
CA THR A 7 -11.92 -17.18 6.43
C THR A 7 -11.40 -17.53 7.81
N SER A 8 -10.24 -16.98 8.21
CA SER A 8 -9.80 -17.13 9.58
C SER A 8 -10.61 -16.16 10.43
N ASP A 9 -11.30 -16.68 11.45
CA ASP A 9 -11.96 -15.92 12.53
C ASP A 9 -11.00 -15.03 13.34
N GLN A 10 -9.74 -14.96 12.95
CA GLN A 10 -8.77 -13.98 13.47
C GLN A 10 -9.08 -12.63 12.85
N LYS A 11 -9.85 -11.85 13.58
CA LYS A 11 -10.07 -10.44 13.31
C LYS A 11 -8.72 -9.73 13.25
N LEU A 12 -8.30 -9.32 12.06
CA LEU A 12 -7.05 -8.61 11.87
C LEU A 12 -7.15 -7.27 12.62
N LEU A 13 -6.37 -7.11 13.66
CA LEU A 13 -6.34 -5.87 14.43
C LEU A 13 -5.41 -4.87 13.73
N ILE A 14 -5.97 -3.77 13.29
CA ILE A 14 -5.20 -2.62 12.82
C ILE A 14 -4.60 -1.93 14.06
N PRO A 15 -3.28 -1.69 14.11
CA PRO A 15 -2.65 -1.07 15.27
C PRO A 15 -3.11 0.39 15.45
N GLU A 16 -3.12 0.86 16.70
CA GLU A 16 -3.51 2.24 17.03
C GLU A 16 -2.59 3.30 16.44
N ILE A 17 -1.32 2.96 16.22
CA ILE A 17 -0.33 3.85 15.62
C ILE A 17 0.32 3.14 14.44
N VAL A 18 0.26 3.79 13.29
CA VAL A 18 1.03 3.43 12.10
C VAL A 18 1.92 4.59 11.69
N ILE A 19 2.93 4.35 10.86
CA ILE A 19 3.87 5.37 10.40
C ILE A 19 3.80 5.56 8.89
N HIS A 20 4.03 6.80 8.46
CA HIS A 20 4.02 7.19 7.04
C HIS A 20 5.30 7.97 6.70
N GLY A 21 6.10 7.42 5.77
CA GLY A 21 7.26 8.11 5.23
C GLY A 21 6.85 9.12 4.16
N THR A 22 7.26 10.38 4.31
CA THR A 22 6.87 11.49 3.42
C THR A 22 7.98 12.55 3.35
N THR A 23 7.65 13.79 3.02
CA THR A 23 8.54 14.96 3.05
C THR A 23 7.91 16.06 3.89
N ASN A 24 8.73 17.07 4.29
CA ASN A 24 8.22 18.29 4.94
C ASN A 24 7.07 18.91 4.14
N ILE A 25 7.19 18.97 2.81
CA ILE A 25 6.11 19.45 1.92
C ILE A 25 4.86 18.60 2.07
N GLY A 26 5.02 17.26 2.10
CA GLY A 26 3.91 16.34 2.31
C GLY A 26 3.23 16.52 3.67
N VAL A 27 4.00 16.76 4.73
CA VAL A 27 3.48 17.06 6.07
C VAL A 27 2.59 18.31 6.05
N GLU A 28 3.09 19.41 5.47
CA GLU A 28 2.31 20.65 5.39
C GLU A 28 1.03 20.50 4.54
N LEU A 29 1.06 19.68 3.50
CA LEU A 29 -0.13 19.38 2.71
C LEU A 29 -1.14 18.54 3.49
N ILE A 30 -0.69 17.55 4.28
CA ILE A 30 -1.55 16.77 5.17
C ILE A 30 -2.16 17.66 6.26
N LYS A 31 -1.38 18.58 6.86
CA LYS A 31 -1.89 19.56 7.83
C LYS A 31 -2.99 20.42 7.23
N LYS A 32 -2.79 20.91 6.02
CA LYS A 32 -3.69 21.86 5.37
C LYS A 32 -4.97 21.23 4.80
N TYR A 33 -4.85 20.04 4.22
CA TYR A 33 -5.93 19.43 3.43
C TYR A 33 -6.43 18.08 3.98
N GLY A 34 -5.81 17.57 5.05
CA GLY A 34 -6.08 16.23 5.57
C GLY A 34 -5.39 15.12 4.77
N ILE A 35 -5.68 13.88 5.14
CA ILE A 35 -5.18 12.69 4.47
C ILE A 35 -6.05 12.40 3.26
N LEU A 36 -5.42 12.13 2.10
CA LEU A 36 -6.09 11.67 0.88
C LEU A 36 -5.51 10.33 0.42
N PRO A 37 -6.33 9.45 -0.20
CA PRO A 37 -5.87 8.15 -0.70
C PRO A 37 -4.71 8.26 -1.69
N ARG A 38 -4.76 9.25 -2.57
CA ARG A 38 -3.70 9.49 -3.59
C ARG A 38 -2.60 10.42 -3.10
N GLY A 39 -2.77 11.02 -1.91
CA GLY A 39 -1.91 12.10 -1.46
C GLY A 39 -1.96 13.32 -2.38
N PHE A 40 -1.00 14.23 -2.21
CA PHE A 40 -0.94 15.50 -2.95
C PHE A 40 0.34 15.58 -3.80
N ASN A 41 0.27 16.30 -4.91
CA ASN A 41 1.47 16.81 -5.57
C ASN A 41 2.00 18.04 -4.81
N ARG A 42 3.20 18.51 -5.17
CA ARG A 42 3.84 19.68 -4.51
C ARG A 42 3.02 20.98 -4.57
N PHE A 43 2.02 21.08 -5.42
CA PHE A 43 1.15 22.24 -5.59
C PHE A 43 -0.20 22.08 -4.82
N GLY A 44 -0.33 21.08 -3.97
CA GLY A 44 -1.55 20.84 -3.20
C GLY A 44 -2.72 20.26 -4.00
N LYS A 45 -2.48 19.77 -5.21
CA LYS A 45 -3.51 19.09 -6.00
C LYS A 45 -3.43 17.58 -5.77
N PRO A 46 -4.57 16.84 -5.71
CA PRO A 46 -4.58 15.40 -5.64
C PRO A 46 -3.73 14.79 -6.76
N LYS A 47 -2.92 13.78 -6.44
CA LYS A 47 -2.13 13.07 -7.45
C LYS A 47 -3.03 12.30 -8.40
N ARG A 48 -2.56 12.10 -9.62
CA ARG A 48 -3.19 11.19 -10.58
C ARG A 48 -3.02 9.74 -10.10
N PRO A 49 -3.91 8.80 -10.52
CA PRO A 49 -3.71 7.38 -10.28
C PRO A 49 -2.32 6.95 -10.68
N SER A 50 -1.66 6.19 -9.83
CA SER A 50 -0.29 5.71 -10.04
C SER A 50 -0.23 4.19 -9.91
N SER A 51 0.81 3.62 -10.51
CA SER A 51 1.10 2.20 -10.48
C SER A 51 1.71 1.83 -9.13
N LEU A 52 0.89 1.47 -8.16
CA LEU A 52 1.29 1.06 -6.81
C LEU A 52 0.84 -0.38 -6.54
N ASP A 53 1.49 -1.07 -5.60
CA ASP A 53 1.28 -2.50 -5.32
C ASP A 53 -0.18 -2.83 -5.01
N PHE A 54 -0.79 -2.02 -4.17
CA PHE A 54 -2.18 -2.19 -3.75
C PHE A 54 -3.11 -1.11 -4.33
N GLY A 55 -2.68 -0.44 -5.39
CA GLY A 55 -3.47 0.58 -6.06
C GLY A 55 -3.65 1.85 -5.24
N GLU A 56 -4.85 2.42 -5.30
CA GLU A 56 -5.15 3.68 -4.64
C GLU A 56 -5.34 3.51 -3.14
N GLY A 57 -4.61 4.29 -2.35
CA GLY A 57 -4.74 4.30 -0.90
C GLY A 57 -3.67 5.16 -0.23
N PHE A 58 -3.83 5.40 1.06
CA PHE A 58 -2.83 6.05 1.90
C PHE A 58 -1.93 4.98 2.52
N TYR A 59 -0.67 4.98 2.10
CA TYR A 59 0.31 3.94 2.41
C TYR A 59 1.03 4.22 3.73
N CYS A 60 0.88 3.32 4.66
CA CYS A 60 1.54 3.31 5.97
C CYS A 60 2.28 2.00 6.20
N THR A 61 2.95 1.90 7.32
CA THR A 61 3.56 0.68 7.84
C THR A 61 3.41 0.59 9.35
N TYR A 62 3.80 -0.54 9.94
CA TYR A 62 3.75 -0.77 11.37
C TYR A 62 4.72 0.14 12.12
N ASN A 63 4.40 0.46 13.37
CA ASN A 63 5.27 1.22 14.25
C ASN A 63 6.22 0.28 15.01
N ASN A 64 7.27 -0.16 14.35
CA ASN A 64 8.38 -0.92 14.92
C ASN A 64 9.71 -0.45 14.31
N ASN A 65 10.83 -0.84 14.89
CA ASN A 65 12.15 -0.34 14.48
C ASN A 65 12.45 -0.62 12.99
N LEU A 66 12.21 -1.83 12.53
CA LEU A 66 12.45 -2.21 11.13
C LEU A 66 11.62 -1.36 10.16
N CYS A 67 10.33 -1.23 10.44
CA CYS A 67 9.41 -0.45 9.61
C CYS A 67 9.71 1.05 9.67
N LEU A 68 10.21 1.55 10.81
CA LEU A 68 10.64 2.95 10.94
C LEU A 68 11.84 3.25 10.05
N GLU A 69 12.85 2.40 10.06
CA GLU A 69 14.04 2.55 9.19
C GLU A 69 13.65 2.58 7.71
N GLN A 70 12.73 1.72 7.31
CA GLN A 70 12.26 1.68 5.93
C GLN A 70 11.39 2.87 5.54
N ALA A 71 10.52 3.33 6.45
CA ALA A 71 9.78 4.58 6.23
C ALA A 71 10.73 5.77 6.07
N GLN A 72 11.84 5.79 6.80
CA GLN A 72 12.92 6.79 6.65
C GLN A 72 13.57 6.70 5.27
N LEU A 73 13.99 5.50 4.82
CA LEU A 73 14.58 5.31 3.49
C LEU A 73 13.63 5.73 2.36
N LEU A 74 12.36 5.39 2.45
CA LEU A 74 11.34 5.83 1.49
C LEU A 74 11.17 7.36 1.51
N SER A 75 11.22 7.98 2.69
CA SER A 75 11.12 9.44 2.81
C SER A 75 12.33 10.15 2.19
N ILE A 76 13.53 9.61 2.36
CA ILE A 76 14.77 10.09 1.73
C ILE A 76 14.67 10.00 0.20
N THR A 77 14.23 8.86 -0.32
CA THR A 77 14.01 8.66 -1.75
C THR A 77 13.01 9.66 -2.32
N ARG A 78 11.92 9.93 -1.60
CA ARG A 78 10.93 10.94 -2.01
C ARG A 78 11.48 12.36 -1.96
N ALA A 79 12.26 12.70 -0.93
CA ALA A 79 12.87 14.00 -0.78
C ALA A 79 13.88 14.27 -1.88
N SER A 80 14.68 13.28 -2.32
CA SER A 80 15.66 13.44 -3.39
C SER A 80 15.08 13.85 -4.75
N MET A 81 13.75 13.73 -4.92
CA MET A 81 13.09 14.17 -6.16
C MET A 81 12.90 15.71 -6.25
N TYR A 82 13.11 16.45 -5.16
CA TYR A 82 12.87 17.89 -5.09
C TYR A 82 13.95 18.59 -4.27
N PRO A 83 14.56 19.68 -4.77
CA PRO A 83 15.71 20.34 -4.12
C PRO A 83 15.43 20.87 -2.70
N ASP A 84 14.18 21.25 -2.42
CA ASP A 84 13.71 21.90 -1.19
C ASP A 84 12.97 20.93 -0.24
N ALA A 85 12.90 19.65 -0.60
CA ALA A 85 12.24 18.66 0.21
C ALA A 85 13.21 18.03 1.22
N MET A 86 12.73 17.90 2.46
CA MET A 86 13.41 17.16 3.52
C MET A 86 12.63 15.88 3.83
N PRO A 87 13.33 14.75 4.10
CA PRO A 87 12.67 13.53 4.50
C PRO A 87 11.97 13.69 5.85
N CYS A 88 10.77 13.15 5.95
CA CYS A 88 9.97 13.16 7.16
C CYS A 88 9.27 11.81 7.35
N VAL A 89 9.16 11.38 8.60
CA VAL A 89 8.29 10.27 9.00
C VAL A 89 7.32 10.80 10.03
N ILE A 90 6.03 10.54 9.82
CA ILE A 90 4.97 10.96 10.73
C ILE A 90 4.24 9.75 11.29
N ALA A 91 3.81 9.86 12.55
CA ALA A 91 2.88 8.92 13.15
C ALA A 91 1.45 9.27 12.73
N ILE A 92 0.66 8.25 12.48
CA ILE A 92 -0.77 8.36 12.21
C ILE A 92 -1.49 7.56 13.29
N ARG A 93 -2.35 8.22 14.05
CA ARG A 93 -3.25 7.55 14.98
C ARG A 93 -4.41 6.95 14.21
N VAL A 94 -4.70 5.70 14.47
CA VAL A 94 -5.83 4.97 13.92
C VAL A 94 -6.89 4.84 15.00
N HIS A 95 -8.11 5.32 14.73
CA HIS A 95 -9.20 5.23 15.69
C HIS A 95 -9.63 3.77 15.88
N PRO A 96 -9.82 3.28 17.12
CA PRO A 96 -10.10 1.87 17.39
C PRO A 96 -11.40 1.35 16.76
N ASP A 97 -12.36 2.22 16.48
CA ASP A 97 -13.62 1.87 15.80
C ASP A 97 -13.40 1.27 14.40
N ILE A 98 -12.26 1.50 13.77
CA ILE A 98 -11.92 0.85 12.49
C ILE A 98 -11.97 -0.67 12.59
N ASN A 99 -11.57 -1.23 13.74
CA ASN A 99 -11.59 -2.66 14.00
C ASN A 99 -12.99 -3.22 14.26
N GLN A 100 -13.98 -2.35 14.43
CA GLN A 100 -15.38 -2.70 14.69
C GLN A 100 -16.29 -2.44 13.49
N ASP A 101 -15.82 -1.65 12.50
CA ASP A 101 -16.58 -1.34 11.29
C ASP A 101 -16.61 -2.53 10.33
N SER A 102 -17.64 -3.39 10.47
CA SER A 102 -17.85 -4.55 9.61
C SER A 102 -18.19 -4.21 8.16
N SER A 103 -18.43 -2.92 7.85
CA SER A 103 -18.68 -2.49 6.48
C SER A 103 -17.39 -2.30 5.67
N LEU A 104 -16.22 -2.22 6.32
CA LEU A 104 -14.94 -2.10 5.66
C LEU A 104 -14.47 -3.45 5.12
N LYS A 105 -14.06 -3.46 3.88
CA LYS A 105 -13.43 -4.63 3.24
C LYS A 105 -11.94 -4.62 3.52
N CYS A 106 -11.46 -5.64 4.23
CA CYS A 106 -10.06 -5.83 4.56
C CYS A 106 -9.48 -7.01 3.79
N VAL A 107 -8.28 -6.84 3.26
CA VAL A 107 -7.48 -7.90 2.62
C VAL A 107 -6.13 -7.97 3.31
N TYR A 108 -5.72 -9.16 3.65
CA TYR A 108 -4.40 -9.46 4.22
C TYR A 108 -3.68 -10.50 3.38
N TYR A 109 -2.43 -10.25 3.07
CA TYR A 109 -1.53 -11.20 2.45
C TYR A 109 -0.32 -11.43 3.35
N ASP A 110 0.00 -12.70 3.59
CA ASP A 110 1.26 -13.08 4.20
C ASP A 110 2.42 -12.96 3.20
N GLY A 111 2.14 -13.29 1.95
CA GLY A 111 3.07 -13.23 0.83
C GLY A 111 3.99 -14.42 0.73
N ASP A 112 3.83 -15.46 1.57
CA ASP A 112 4.58 -16.71 1.44
C ASP A 112 4.05 -17.54 0.26
N LYS A 113 4.96 -18.15 -0.51
CA LYS A 113 4.62 -18.94 -1.70
C LYS A 113 3.71 -20.13 -1.39
N ASN A 114 3.82 -20.70 -0.20
CA ASN A 114 3.06 -21.88 0.22
C ASN A 114 1.67 -21.54 0.78
N THR A 115 1.38 -20.25 0.99
CA THR A 115 0.10 -19.77 1.49
C THR A 115 -0.63 -18.96 0.41
N ASP A 116 -0.40 -17.65 0.37
CA ASP A 116 -1.12 -16.71 -0.49
C ASP A 116 -0.21 -15.90 -1.44
N GLY A 117 1.07 -16.27 -1.55
CA GLY A 117 2.07 -15.51 -2.32
C GLY A 117 1.69 -15.29 -3.78
N LEU A 118 1.10 -16.28 -4.45
CA LEU A 118 0.68 -16.13 -5.85
C LEU A 118 -0.60 -15.28 -5.98
N GLU A 119 -1.50 -15.33 -4.99
CA GLU A 119 -2.67 -14.45 -4.91
C GLU A 119 -2.24 -13.00 -4.69
N TRP A 120 -1.31 -12.78 -3.75
CA TRP A 120 -0.68 -11.49 -3.52
C TRP A 120 -0.01 -10.94 -4.78
N ALA A 121 0.78 -11.75 -5.49
CA ALA A 121 1.41 -11.36 -6.74
C ALA A 121 0.37 -10.97 -7.81
N SER A 122 -0.70 -11.75 -7.94
CA SER A 122 -1.80 -11.47 -8.87
C SER A 122 -2.52 -10.17 -8.52
N PHE A 123 -2.72 -9.89 -7.25
CA PHE A 123 -3.31 -8.64 -6.75
C PHE A 123 -2.44 -7.43 -7.11
N ILE A 124 -1.11 -7.56 -6.98
CA ILE A 124 -0.15 -6.52 -7.39
C ILE A 124 -0.21 -6.29 -8.89
N VAL A 125 -0.16 -7.35 -9.71
CA VAL A 125 -0.27 -7.24 -11.18
C VAL A 125 -1.52 -6.44 -11.56
N HIS A 126 -2.66 -6.82 -11.00
CA HIS A 126 -3.93 -6.15 -11.26
C HIS A 126 -3.86 -4.63 -11.00
N HIS A 127 -3.38 -4.23 -9.83
CA HIS A 127 -3.35 -2.81 -9.44
C HIS A 127 -2.24 -2.02 -10.14
N ARG A 128 -1.10 -2.64 -10.43
CA ARG A 128 -0.02 -2.02 -11.19
C ARG A 128 -0.41 -1.74 -12.64
N VAL A 129 -1.22 -2.59 -13.26
CA VAL A 129 -1.67 -2.43 -14.64
C VAL A 129 -2.86 -1.49 -14.74
N LEU A 130 -3.89 -1.68 -13.90
CA LEU A 130 -5.13 -0.89 -14.01
C LEU A 130 -4.99 0.54 -13.48
N LYS A 131 -4.18 0.77 -12.46
CA LYS A 131 -3.88 2.09 -11.86
C LYS A 131 -5.07 2.85 -11.26
N ASP A 132 -6.29 2.53 -11.62
CA ASP A 132 -7.51 3.22 -11.19
C ASP A 132 -8.47 2.23 -10.54
N LYS A 133 -8.88 2.52 -9.29
CA LYS A 133 -9.80 1.67 -8.53
C LYS A 133 -11.17 1.50 -9.18
N SER A 134 -11.60 2.46 -9.99
CA SER A 134 -12.87 2.36 -10.73
C SER A 134 -12.87 1.21 -11.74
N ARG A 135 -11.71 0.70 -12.09
CA ARG A 135 -11.51 -0.44 -12.98
C ARG A 135 -11.34 -1.77 -12.25
N CYS A 136 -11.37 -1.76 -10.92
CA CYS A 136 -11.37 -2.97 -10.11
C CYS A 136 -12.70 -3.70 -10.30
N THR A 137 -12.64 -4.86 -10.97
CA THR A 137 -13.80 -5.71 -11.24
C THR A 137 -13.99 -6.73 -10.12
N THR A 138 -15.16 -7.37 -10.12
CA THR A 138 -15.49 -8.44 -9.17
C THR A 138 -14.64 -9.69 -9.33
N GLU A 139 -13.93 -9.86 -10.45
CA GLU A 139 -13.18 -11.07 -10.74
C GLU A 139 -11.88 -11.17 -9.94
N ILE A 140 -11.19 -10.04 -9.71
CA ILE A 140 -9.88 -10.04 -9.04
C ILE A 140 -9.92 -9.45 -7.65
N CYS A 141 -10.57 -8.31 -7.43
CA CYS A 141 -10.59 -7.68 -6.11
C CYS A 141 -12.01 -7.42 -5.56
N ASN A 142 -13.03 -7.91 -6.21
CA ASN A 142 -14.45 -7.77 -5.81
C ASN A 142 -14.80 -6.36 -5.30
N GLY A 143 -14.42 -5.35 -6.06
CA GLY A 143 -14.34 -3.96 -5.65
C GLY A 143 -13.02 -3.69 -4.90
N HIS A 144 -12.56 -2.45 -4.95
CA HIS A 144 -11.31 -2.09 -4.30
C HIS A 144 -11.44 -2.19 -2.78
N PRO A 145 -10.56 -2.93 -2.07
CA PRO A 145 -10.62 -3.05 -0.62
C PRO A 145 -10.41 -1.71 0.08
N ASP A 146 -10.99 -1.57 1.28
CA ASP A 146 -10.85 -0.38 2.11
C ASP A 146 -9.56 -0.40 2.93
N ILE A 147 -9.07 -1.59 3.28
CA ILE A 147 -7.80 -1.79 4.00
C ILE A 147 -7.08 -2.97 3.37
N MET A 148 -5.83 -2.76 3.02
CA MET A 148 -4.97 -3.78 2.42
C MET A 148 -3.68 -3.88 3.22
N ILE A 149 -3.31 -5.09 3.61
CA ILE A 149 -2.08 -5.36 4.35
C ILE A 149 -1.32 -6.47 3.65
N GLY A 150 -0.03 -6.28 3.47
CA GLY A 150 0.82 -7.30 2.87
C GLY A 150 2.26 -6.84 2.67
N PRO A 151 3.11 -7.73 2.18
CA PRO A 151 4.48 -7.38 1.88
C PRO A 151 4.59 -6.27 0.84
N VAL A 152 5.71 -5.59 0.83
CA VAL A 152 6.08 -4.66 -0.25
C VAL A 152 6.64 -5.49 -1.40
N ALA A 153 6.11 -5.28 -2.61
CA ALA A 153 6.74 -5.84 -3.79
C ALA A 153 8.04 -5.07 -4.07
N ASP A 154 9.11 -5.80 -4.25
CA ASP A 154 10.43 -5.23 -4.44
C ASP A 154 11.00 -5.55 -5.82
N GLY A 155 11.74 -4.59 -6.40
CA GLY A 155 12.37 -4.76 -7.70
C GLY A 155 12.34 -3.50 -8.56
N LYS A 156 13.30 -3.43 -9.50
CA LYS A 156 13.49 -2.25 -10.37
C LYS A 156 12.46 -2.13 -11.51
N ALA A 157 11.81 -3.24 -11.88
CA ALA A 157 10.99 -3.30 -13.08
C ALA A 157 9.57 -3.84 -12.84
N ILE A 158 9.06 -3.74 -11.60
CA ILE A 158 7.78 -4.35 -11.20
C ILE A 158 6.64 -4.01 -12.16
N SER A 159 6.53 -2.74 -12.56
CA SER A 159 5.44 -2.34 -13.48
C SER A 159 5.61 -2.91 -14.89
N ALA A 160 6.85 -3.11 -15.36
CA ALA A 160 7.10 -3.76 -16.64
C ALA A 160 6.76 -5.26 -16.56
N TYR A 161 7.20 -5.94 -15.50
CA TYR A 161 6.87 -7.34 -15.27
C TYR A 161 5.38 -7.56 -15.09
N ALA A 162 4.68 -6.69 -14.36
CA ALA A 162 3.23 -6.75 -14.22
C ALA A 162 2.52 -6.64 -15.59
N ASN A 163 3.00 -5.76 -16.48
CA ASN A 163 2.46 -5.68 -17.84
C ASN A 163 2.78 -6.96 -18.67
N ASN A 164 3.96 -7.57 -18.49
CA ASN A 164 4.30 -8.82 -19.15
C ASN A 164 3.36 -9.96 -18.72
N VAL A 165 3.05 -10.04 -17.42
CA VAL A 165 2.05 -11.02 -16.92
C VAL A 165 0.68 -10.74 -17.52
N TYR A 166 0.23 -9.50 -17.51
CA TYR A 166 -1.07 -9.11 -18.07
C TYR A 166 -1.20 -9.43 -19.56
N ASN A 167 -0.10 -9.32 -20.30
CA ASN A 167 -0.04 -9.64 -21.72
C ASN A 167 0.25 -11.13 -22.03
N GLY A 168 0.36 -11.99 -21.01
CA GLY A 168 0.65 -13.42 -21.17
C GLY A 168 2.10 -13.73 -21.58
N GLN A 169 3.03 -12.78 -21.39
CA GLN A 169 4.46 -12.92 -21.72
C GLN A 169 5.29 -13.41 -20.52
N MET A 170 4.71 -13.48 -19.34
CA MET A 170 5.34 -13.93 -18.10
C MET A 170 4.33 -14.67 -17.26
N SER A 171 4.75 -15.74 -16.58
CA SER A 171 3.88 -16.43 -15.61
C SER A 171 3.75 -15.65 -14.31
N ILE A 172 2.71 -15.95 -13.53
CA ILE A 172 2.55 -15.33 -12.20
C ILE A 172 3.61 -15.83 -11.22
N GLU A 173 4.06 -17.07 -11.36
CA GLU A 173 5.15 -17.66 -10.59
C GLU A 173 6.47 -16.93 -10.84
N ASP A 174 6.79 -16.67 -12.12
CA ASP A 174 7.99 -15.91 -12.46
C ASP A 174 7.93 -14.49 -11.91
N PHE A 175 6.78 -13.84 -12.03
CA PHE A 175 6.56 -12.52 -11.43
C PHE A 175 6.75 -12.54 -9.91
N TYR A 176 6.16 -13.52 -9.23
CA TYR A 176 6.34 -13.71 -7.79
C TYR A 176 7.82 -13.85 -7.43
N ASN A 177 8.56 -14.68 -8.15
CA ASN A 177 9.98 -14.85 -7.92
C ASN A 177 10.74 -13.54 -8.11
N GLU A 178 10.45 -12.77 -9.16
CA GLU A 178 11.10 -11.48 -9.41
C GLU A 178 10.86 -10.44 -8.30
N ILE A 179 9.63 -10.34 -7.79
CA ILE A 179 9.30 -9.35 -6.75
C ILE A 179 9.72 -9.76 -5.35
N THR A 180 10.17 -11.02 -5.15
CA THR A 180 10.63 -11.55 -3.86
C THR A 180 12.13 -11.79 -3.80
N GLN A 181 12.84 -11.85 -4.93
CA GLN A 181 14.28 -12.10 -4.99
C GLN A 181 15.12 -10.95 -4.47
N ALA A 182 14.73 -9.73 -4.75
CA ALA A 182 15.55 -8.54 -4.52
C ALA A 182 15.46 -7.99 -3.09
N LYS A 183 14.95 -8.67 -2.14
CA LYS A 183 14.74 -8.37 -0.69
C LYS A 183 15.42 -7.07 -0.17
N TRP A 184 15.11 -5.94 -0.81
CA TRP A 184 15.50 -4.64 -0.29
C TRP A 184 14.75 -4.33 1.02
N PHE A 185 13.57 -4.94 1.17
CA PHE A 185 12.65 -4.76 2.29
C PHE A 185 12.14 -6.12 2.79
N PRO A 186 13.04 -7.01 3.30
CA PRO A 186 12.61 -8.27 3.89
C PRO A 186 11.71 -7.97 5.10
N ASP A 187 10.64 -8.71 5.25
CA ASP A 187 9.70 -8.64 6.39
C ASP A 187 8.93 -7.31 6.53
N TYR A 188 9.03 -6.42 5.55
CA TYR A 188 8.30 -5.17 5.56
C TYR A 188 6.87 -5.36 5.06
N LYS A 189 5.91 -5.09 5.93
CA LYS A 189 4.50 -5.07 5.56
C LYS A 189 3.99 -3.64 5.46
N GLN A 190 3.31 -3.35 4.37
CA GLN A 190 2.60 -2.10 4.18
C GLN A 190 1.14 -2.26 4.60
N ILE A 191 0.59 -1.18 5.14
CA ILE A 191 -0.83 -1.05 5.48
C ILE A 191 -1.37 0.08 4.62
N VAL A 192 -2.35 -0.20 3.78
CA VAL A 192 -2.91 0.76 2.85
C VAL A 192 -4.36 1.03 3.20
N PHE A 193 -4.69 2.29 3.43
CA PHE A 193 -6.02 2.74 3.78
C PHE A 193 -6.70 3.37 2.56
N GLY A 194 -7.78 2.76 2.09
CA GLY A 194 -8.64 3.29 1.03
C GLY A 194 -9.52 4.43 1.53
N GLU A 195 -10.29 5.01 0.62
CA GLU A 195 -11.09 6.22 0.86
C GLU A 195 -12.03 6.11 2.07
N ARG A 196 -12.70 4.97 2.25
CA ARG A 196 -13.64 4.76 3.36
C ARG A 196 -12.96 4.58 4.72
N ALA A 197 -11.70 4.12 4.72
CA ALA A 197 -10.91 3.91 5.94
C ALA A 197 -10.21 5.19 6.43
N ILE A 198 -9.98 6.17 5.57
CA ILE A 198 -9.24 7.41 5.90
C ILE A 198 -9.91 8.21 7.03
N LYS A 199 -11.24 8.16 7.15
CA LYS A 199 -11.96 8.84 8.24
C LYS A 199 -11.52 8.43 9.65
N TYR A 200 -10.87 7.28 9.79
CA TYR A 200 -10.33 6.76 11.05
C TYR A 200 -8.89 7.19 11.32
N LEU A 201 -8.27 7.95 10.43
CA LEU A 201 -6.86 8.33 10.52
C LEU A 201 -6.72 9.78 10.98
N THR A 202 -5.86 10.00 11.98
CA THR A 202 -5.50 11.33 12.45
C THR A 202 -3.97 11.44 12.47
N PRO A 203 -3.37 12.39 11.74
CA PRO A 203 -1.92 12.60 11.80
C PRO A 203 -1.53 13.15 13.17
N VAL A 204 -0.44 12.62 13.72
CA VAL A 204 0.20 13.13 14.94
C VAL A 204 1.34 14.06 14.47
N LEU A 205 1.09 15.37 14.54
CA LEU A 205 1.95 16.41 13.95
C LEU A 205 2.43 17.39 15.02
#